data_e81b827108a239d61c3b0e1260f57c5c
#
_entry.id   e81b827108a239d61c3b0e1260f57c5c
#
_cell.length_a   1.000
_cell.length_b   1.000
_cell.length_c   1.000
_cell.angle_alpha   90.00
_cell.angle_beta   90.00
_cell.angle_gamma   90.00
#
_symmetry.space_group_name_H-M   'P 1'
#
loop_
_entity.id
_entity.type
_entity.pdbx_description
1 polymer ?
#
loop_
_entity_poly.entity_id
_entity_poly.type
_entity_poly.pdbx_seq_one_letter_code
_entity_poly.pdbx_strand_id
1 'polypeptide(L)'
;HLVVDEAHALGVFGEKGEGVIQSLGLQDKIFARIMTFGKGLGCHGAAVLGSENLKNYLVNFARSFIYTTGLSPHSVATILIAYQYLEKEKNAITILKKNIVHFNQEKSLLGIKPLFIRSKSAIQSSIIPGNEKVRSIAKQLQEKGFDVKPILSPTVPEGQERLRFCLHSYNSEKEISEVLQLLSTFVF
;
A
#
# COMPACT_ATOMS: atom_id res chain seq x y z
N HIS A 1 -12.47 6.40 -20.52
CA HIS A 1 -12.92 6.28 -19.12
C HIS A 1 -11.74 6.00 -18.22
N LEU A 2 -11.68 6.68 -17.05
CA LEU A 2 -10.63 6.46 -16.06
C LEU A 2 -11.14 5.51 -14.98
N VAL A 3 -10.45 4.38 -14.82
CA VAL A 3 -10.64 3.44 -13.72
C VAL A 3 -9.43 3.53 -12.79
N VAL A 4 -9.65 3.71 -11.49
CA VAL A 4 -8.58 3.87 -10.50
C VAL A 4 -8.66 2.73 -9.49
N ASP A 5 -7.56 1.98 -9.37
CA ASP A 5 -7.38 1.00 -8.30
C ASP A 5 -6.82 1.70 -7.06
N GLU A 6 -7.58 1.68 -5.97
CA GLU A 6 -7.19 2.27 -4.68
C GLU A 6 -6.84 1.23 -3.61
N ALA A 7 -6.49 0.01 -4.03
CA ALA A 7 -6.14 -1.08 -3.12
C ALA A 7 -5.02 -0.73 -2.12
N HIS A 8 -4.10 0.17 -2.48
CA HIS A 8 -3.04 0.67 -1.61
C HIS A 8 -3.31 2.07 -1.05
N ALA A 9 -4.45 2.67 -1.36
CA ALA A 9 -4.79 4.02 -0.90
C ALA A 9 -5.75 4.00 0.29
N LEU A 10 -6.68 3.04 0.32
CA LEU A 10 -7.64 2.87 1.40
C LEU A 10 -6.91 2.59 2.73
N GLY A 11 -7.27 3.34 3.77
CA GLY A 11 -6.62 3.29 5.08
C GLY A 11 -5.29 4.07 5.18
N VAL A 12 -4.81 4.67 4.07
CA VAL A 12 -3.51 5.37 4.01
C VAL A 12 -3.66 6.84 3.62
N PHE A 13 -4.44 7.12 2.58
CA PHE A 13 -4.63 8.47 2.04
C PHE A 13 -5.98 9.04 2.45
N GLY A 14 -6.02 10.38 2.58
CA GLY A 14 -7.17 11.12 3.06
C GLY A 14 -7.09 11.40 4.57
N GLU A 15 -8.02 12.17 5.09
CA GLU A 15 -8.11 12.48 6.53
C GLU A 15 -8.68 11.31 7.35
N LYS A 16 -9.59 10.58 6.73
CA LYS A 16 -10.25 9.39 7.29
C LYS A 16 -9.75 8.09 6.65
N GLY A 17 -8.68 8.13 5.86
CA GLY A 17 -8.19 6.97 5.11
C GLY A 17 -9.09 6.56 3.93
N GLU A 18 -9.89 7.47 3.43
CA GLU A 18 -10.90 7.25 2.38
C GLU A 18 -10.33 7.03 0.97
N GLY A 19 -9.02 7.19 0.81
CA GLY A 19 -8.32 7.03 -0.46
C GLY A 19 -8.00 8.35 -1.17
N VAL A 20 -7.22 8.27 -2.23
CA VAL A 20 -6.70 9.43 -2.97
C VAL A 20 -7.82 10.17 -3.72
N ILE A 21 -8.70 9.43 -4.40
CA ILE A 21 -9.75 10.02 -5.22
C ILE A 21 -10.70 10.87 -4.38
N GLN A 22 -11.13 10.33 -3.23
CA GLN A 22 -12.00 11.06 -2.31
C GLN A 22 -11.29 12.27 -1.70
N SER A 23 -10.03 12.12 -1.30
CA SER A 23 -9.24 13.22 -0.71
C SER A 23 -8.99 14.37 -1.67
N LEU A 24 -9.08 14.13 -2.98
CA LEU A 24 -8.94 15.13 -4.04
C LEU A 24 -10.28 15.69 -4.52
N GLY A 25 -11.43 15.21 -4.01
CA GLY A 25 -12.75 15.61 -4.45
C GLY A 25 -13.07 15.20 -5.91
N LEU A 26 -12.48 14.09 -6.37
CA LEU A 26 -12.60 13.63 -7.77
C LEU A 26 -13.55 12.47 -7.97
N GLN A 27 -14.27 12.04 -6.93
CA GLN A 27 -15.14 10.84 -6.98
C GLN A 27 -16.19 10.89 -8.09
N ASP A 28 -16.72 12.07 -8.39
CA ASP A 28 -17.74 12.25 -9.43
C ASP A 28 -17.16 12.40 -10.85
N LYS A 29 -15.82 12.47 -10.96
CA LYS A 29 -15.10 12.60 -12.23
C LYS A 29 -14.47 11.30 -12.72
N ILE A 30 -14.48 10.27 -11.88
CA ILE A 30 -13.87 8.96 -12.18
C ILE A 30 -14.97 8.00 -12.62
N PHE A 31 -14.72 7.24 -13.69
CA PHE A 31 -15.69 6.25 -14.19
C PHE A 31 -15.92 5.12 -13.19
N ALA A 32 -14.82 4.58 -12.61
CA ALA A 32 -14.90 3.56 -11.57
C ALA A 32 -13.70 3.63 -10.63
N ARG A 33 -13.92 3.27 -9.36
CA ARG A 33 -12.88 3.06 -8.34
C ARG A 33 -12.93 1.61 -7.88
N ILE A 34 -11.78 0.99 -7.75
CA ILE A 34 -11.65 -0.36 -7.18
C ILE A 34 -11.11 -0.22 -5.76
N MET A 35 -11.90 -0.65 -4.78
CA MET A 35 -11.54 -0.67 -3.37
C MET A 35 -11.33 -2.11 -2.95
N THR A 36 -10.19 -2.44 -2.35
CA THR A 36 -9.94 -3.77 -1.78
C THR A 36 -9.81 -3.67 -0.26
N PHE A 37 -10.43 -4.60 0.45
CA PHE A 37 -10.54 -4.54 1.90
C PHE A 37 -9.48 -5.38 2.62
N GLY A 38 -8.70 -6.17 1.87
CA GLY A 38 -7.71 -7.09 2.43
C GLY A 38 -6.37 -6.47 2.83
N LYS A 39 -6.15 -5.17 2.58
CA LYS A 39 -4.90 -4.47 2.91
C LYS A 39 -5.10 -3.55 4.12
N GLY A 40 -5.25 -2.25 3.90
CA GLY A 40 -5.34 -1.27 4.98
C GLY A 40 -6.50 -1.48 5.96
N LEU A 41 -7.61 -2.06 5.52
CA LEU A 41 -8.74 -2.39 6.40
C LEU A 41 -8.60 -3.74 7.11
N GLY A 42 -7.69 -4.63 6.68
CA GLY A 42 -7.54 -5.96 7.28
C GLY A 42 -8.76 -6.88 7.18
N CYS A 43 -9.64 -6.63 6.20
CA CYS A 43 -10.88 -7.38 5.97
C CYS A 43 -10.75 -8.29 4.74
N HIS A 44 -11.86 -8.91 4.32
CA HIS A 44 -11.93 -9.70 3.10
C HIS A 44 -12.93 -9.11 2.12
N GLY A 45 -12.59 -9.09 0.83
CA GLY A 45 -13.47 -8.65 -0.24
C GLY A 45 -12.96 -7.41 -0.98
N ALA A 46 -13.78 -6.96 -1.93
CA ALA A 46 -13.54 -5.77 -2.73
C ALA A 46 -14.87 -5.17 -3.18
N ALA A 47 -14.82 -3.90 -3.60
CA ALA A 47 -15.96 -3.22 -4.20
C ALA A 47 -15.53 -2.40 -5.42
N VAL A 48 -16.40 -2.32 -6.41
CA VAL A 48 -16.31 -1.36 -7.49
C VAL A 48 -17.30 -0.24 -7.21
N LEU A 49 -16.80 0.97 -7.09
CA LEU A 49 -17.59 2.18 -6.88
C LEU A 49 -17.72 2.94 -8.19
N GLY A 50 -18.91 3.40 -8.52
CA GLY A 50 -19.18 4.15 -9.74
C GLY A 50 -20.63 4.62 -9.82
N SER A 51 -21.06 5.05 -11.01
CA SER A 51 -22.44 5.49 -11.22
C SER A 51 -23.45 4.36 -11.05
N GLU A 52 -24.71 4.71 -10.81
CA GLU A 52 -25.81 3.74 -10.75
C GLU A 52 -25.94 2.94 -12.06
N ASN A 53 -25.71 3.57 -13.21
CA ASN A 53 -25.70 2.89 -14.50
C ASN A 53 -24.59 1.83 -14.58
N LEU A 54 -23.38 2.14 -14.11
CA LEU A 54 -22.29 1.16 -14.06
C LEU A 54 -22.64 0.01 -13.12
N LYS A 55 -23.17 0.30 -11.94
CA LYS A 55 -23.61 -0.73 -10.98
C LYS A 55 -24.65 -1.67 -11.62
N ASN A 56 -25.70 -1.10 -12.24
CA ASN A 56 -26.74 -1.89 -12.90
C ASN A 56 -26.17 -2.73 -14.06
N TYR A 57 -25.23 -2.18 -14.81
CA TYR A 57 -24.54 -2.93 -15.85
C TYR A 57 -23.73 -4.11 -15.28
N LEU A 58 -22.94 -3.89 -14.25
CA LEU A 58 -22.11 -4.93 -13.64
C LEU A 58 -22.95 -6.04 -13.01
N VAL A 59 -24.03 -5.71 -12.33
CA VAL A 59 -24.96 -6.70 -11.72
C VAL A 59 -25.58 -7.60 -12.77
N ASN A 60 -25.82 -7.11 -13.98
CA ASN A 60 -26.49 -7.89 -15.04
C ASN A 60 -25.55 -8.54 -16.05
N PHE A 61 -24.31 -8.03 -16.20
CA PHE A 61 -23.42 -8.46 -17.29
C PHE A 61 -22.01 -8.87 -16.85
N ALA A 62 -21.57 -8.54 -15.63
CA ALA A 62 -20.24 -8.95 -15.16
C ALA A 62 -20.26 -10.42 -14.74
N ARG A 63 -19.78 -11.31 -15.61
CA ARG A 63 -19.81 -12.75 -15.40
C ARG A 63 -19.14 -13.20 -14.11
N SER A 64 -18.00 -12.60 -13.75
CA SER A 64 -17.27 -12.87 -12.51
C SER A 64 -18.05 -12.46 -11.25
N PHE A 65 -19.02 -11.56 -11.39
CA PHE A 65 -19.89 -11.14 -10.30
C PHE A 65 -21.18 -11.99 -10.24
N ILE A 66 -21.80 -12.25 -11.39
CA ILE A 66 -23.07 -12.97 -11.49
C ILE A 66 -22.92 -14.44 -11.05
N TYR A 67 -21.83 -15.09 -11.45
CA TYR A 67 -21.58 -16.53 -11.21
C TYR A 67 -20.70 -16.79 -9.97
N THR A 68 -20.73 -15.88 -9.01
CA THR A 68 -20.01 -16.07 -7.73
C THR A 68 -20.95 -16.00 -6.55
N THR A 69 -20.57 -16.65 -5.46
CA THR A 69 -21.28 -16.51 -4.19
C THR A 69 -20.94 -15.15 -3.58
N GLY A 70 -21.95 -14.43 -3.11
CA GLY A 70 -21.77 -13.16 -2.42
C GLY A 70 -20.97 -13.31 -1.12
N LEU A 71 -20.41 -12.19 -0.64
CA LEU A 71 -19.75 -12.15 0.67
C LEU A 71 -20.71 -12.58 1.78
N SER A 72 -20.17 -13.31 2.76
CA SER A 72 -20.96 -13.69 3.93
C SER A 72 -21.41 -12.45 4.72
N PRO A 73 -22.54 -12.49 5.43
CA PRO A 73 -22.98 -11.39 6.29
C PRO A 73 -21.92 -10.98 7.32
N HIS A 74 -21.14 -11.96 7.85
CA HIS A 74 -20.04 -11.71 8.75
C HIS A 74 -18.93 -10.85 8.08
N SER A 75 -18.53 -11.18 6.85
CA SER A 75 -17.52 -10.40 6.11
C SER A 75 -18.01 -8.96 5.86
N VAL A 76 -19.28 -8.80 5.49
CA VAL A 76 -19.86 -7.46 5.27
C VAL A 76 -19.91 -6.66 6.58
N ALA A 77 -20.32 -7.28 7.68
CA ALA A 77 -20.32 -6.64 8.99
C ALA A 77 -18.90 -6.23 9.43
N THR A 78 -17.90 -7.07 9.19
CA THR A 78 -16.49 -6.76 9.50
C THR A 78 -16.00 -5.53 8.70
N ILE A 79 -16.35 -5.44 7.41
CA ILE A 79 -16.03 -4.28 6.58
C ILE A 79 -16.69 -3.01 7.14
N LEU A 80 -17.98 -3.09 7.49
CA LEU A 80 -18.71 -1.95 8.06
C LEU A 80 -18.05 -1.45 9.36
N ILE A 81 -17.73 -2.36 10.25
CA ILE A 81 -17.05 -2.03 11.53
C ILE A 81 -15.67 -1.43 11.27
N ALA A 82 -14.91 -1.96 10.30
CA ALA A 82 -13.60 -1.42 9.94
C ALA A 82 -13.70 0.02 9.43
N TYR A 83 -14.70 0.35 8.62
CA TYR A 83 -14.94 1.74 8.20
C TYR A 83 -15.33 2.65 9.37
N GLN A 84 -16.21 2.18 10.26
CA GLN A 84 -16.60 2.93 11.46
C GLN A 84 -15.41 3.17 12.39
N TYR A 85 -14.52 2.18 12.53
CA TYR A 85 -13.29 2.31 13.30
C TYR A 85 -12.34 3.32 12.64
N LEU A 86 -12.12 3.21 11.33
CA LEU A 86 -11.26 4.12 10.57
C LEU A 86 -11.73 5.58 10.66
N GLU A 87 -13.03 5.82 10.69
CA GLU A 87 -13.60 7.16 10.83
C GLU A 87 -13.32 7.77 12.22
N LYS A 88 -13.31 6.94 13.27
CA LYS A 88 -13.09 7.38 14.67
C LYS A 88 -11.62 7.48 15.02
N GLU A 89 -10.82 6.49 14.61
CA GLU A 89 -9.41 6.33 15.00
C GLU A 89 -8.46 7.01 14.01
N LYS A 90 -8.28 8.31 14.15
CA LYS A 90 -7.36 9.08 13.31
C LYS A 90 -5.88 8.95 13.69
N ASN A 91 -5.60 8.43 14.89
CA ASN A 91 -4.24 8.40 15.43
C ASN A 91 -3.32 7.51 14.58
N ALA A 92 -3.77 6.31 14.18
CA ALA A 92 -2.97 5.39 13.37
C ALA A 92 -2.56 6.01 12.02
N ILE A 93 -3.48 6.71 11.33
CA ILE A 93 -3.20 7.39 10.06
C ILE A 93 -2.20 8.52 10.29
N THR A 94 -2.33 9.27 11.38
CA THR A 94 -1.43 10.36 11.72
C THR A 94 -0.02 9.86 12.00
N ILE A 95 0.13 8.77 12.76
CA ILE A 95 1.42 8.14 13.04
C ILE A 95 2.02 7.59 11.74
N LEU A 96 1.24 6.89 10.90
CA LEU A 96 1.72 6.40 9.63
C LEU A 96 2.25 7.54 8.74
N LYS A 97 1.55 8.66 8.66
CA LYS A 97 2.02 9.85 7.92
C LYS A 97 3.35 10.39 8.47
N LYS A 98 3.52 10.44 9.80
CA LYS A 98 4.79 10.81 10.44
C LYS A 98 5.91 9.83 10.07
N ASN A 99 5.66 8.54 10.15
CA ASN A 99 6.62 7.50 9.77
C ASN A 99 7.05 7.61 8.31
N ILE A 100 6.13 7.89 7.39
CA ILE A 100 6.45 8.12 5.98
C ILE A 100 7.35 9.35 5.79
N VAL A 101 7.07 10.43 6.51
CA VAL A 101 7.91 11.64 6.47
C VAL A 101 9.29 11.34 7.02
N HIS A 102 9.38 10.70 8.19
CA HIS A 102 10.64 10.31 8.82
C HIS A 102 11.49 9.41 7.90
N PHE A 103 10.89 8.37 7.31
CA PHE A 103 11.57 7.49 6.34
C PHE A 103 12.16 8.28 5.16
N ASN A 104 11.41 9.26 4.63
CA ASN A 104 11.89 10.08 3.52
C ASN A 104 13.00 11.06 3.93
N GLN A 105 13.01 11.55 5.17
CA GLN A 105 14.08 12.38 5.73
C GLN A 105 15.36 11.55 5.93
N GLU A 106 15.25 10.39 6.56
CA GLU A 106 16.38 9.48 6.80
C GLU A 106 17.07 9.05 5.50
N LYS A 107 16.31 8.69 4.45
CA LYS A 107 16.89 8.41 3.13
C LYS A 107 17.75 9.55 2.60
N SER A 108 17.35 10.78 2.86
CA SER A 108 18.07 11.97 2.39
C SER A 108 19.32 12.20 3.23
N LEU A 109 19.24 12.04 4.55
CA LEU A 109 20.37 12.18 5.46
C LEU A 109 21.46 11.14 5.21
N LEU A 110 21.08 9.90 4.93
CA LEU A 110 21.98 8.78 4.63
C LEU A 110 22.52 8.80 3.18
N GLY A 111 22.09 9.73 2.35
CA GLY A 111 22.53 9.81 0.94
C GLY A 111 22.01 8.69 0.04
N ILE A 112 21.11 7.82 0.53
CA ILE A 112 20.56 6.68 -0.22
C ILE A 112 19.28 7.00 -1.00
N LYS A 113 18.79 8.23 -0.93
CA LYS A 113 17.58 8.66 -1.65
C LYS A 113 17.58 8.33 -3.15
N PRO A 114 18.70 8.42 -3.90
CA PRO A 114 18.74 8.07 -5.32
C PRO A 114 18.41 6.61 -5.62
N LEU A 115 18.57 5.70 -4.66
CA LEU A 115 18.20 4.28 -4.80
C LEU A 115 16.68 4.07 -4.77
N PHE A 116 15.92 5.03 -4.30
CA PHE A 116 14.49 4.87 -4.07
C PHE A 116 13.63 5.49 -5.17
N ILE A 117 12.59 4.76 -5.55
CA ILE A 117 11.48 5.32 -6.32
C ILE A 117 10.81 6.39 -5.46
N ARG A 118 10.51 7.55 -6.06
CA ARG A 118 9.81 8.64 -5.34
C ARG A 118 8.42 8.17 -4.90
N SER A 119 8.20 8.15 -3.61
CA SER A 119 6.91 7.74 -3.02
C SER A 119 6.55 8.60 -1.82
N LYS A 120 5.25 8.94 -1.72
CA LYS A 120 4.60 9.56 -0.55
C LYS A 120 3.66 8.57 0.15
N SER A 121 3.72 7.29 -0.22
CA SER A 121 2.87 6.25 0.37
C SER A 121 3.61 5.45 1.44
N ALA A 122 2.88 4.58 2.13
CA ALA A 122 3.44 3.60 3.07
C ALA A 122 4.38 2.59 2.39
N ILE A 123 4.28 2.46 1.05
CA ILE A 123 5.16 1.56 0.28
C ILE A 123 6.33 2.37 -0.26
N GLN A 124 7.53 1.93 0.10
CA GLN A 124 8.79 2.50 -0.32
C GLN A 124 9.61 1.42 -1.04
N SER A 125 10.15 1.72 -2.22
CA SER A 125 10.89 0.74 -3.03
C SER A 125 12.29 1.25 -3.35
N SER A 126 13.31 0.47 -2.98
CA SER A 126 14.70 0.71 -3.30
C SER A 126 15.14 -0.18 -4.45
N ILE A 127 15.52 0.39 -5.58
CA ILE A 127 16.01 -0.35 -6.75
C ILE A 127 17.41 -0.86 -6.48
N ILE A 128 17.59 -2.16 -6.60
CA ILE A 128 18.86 -2.87 -6.44
C ILE A 128 18.93 -3.92 -7.56
N PRO A 129 19.56 -3.60 -8.69
CA PRO A 129 19.62 -4.49 -9.84
C PRO A 129 20.26 -5.84 -9.53
N GLY A 130 19.68 -6.89 -10.09
CA GLY A 130 20.14 -8.27 -10.00
C GLY A 130 19.44 -9.09 -8.92
N ASN A 131 18.80 -10.18 -9.36
CA ASN A 131 18.02 -11.08 -8.50
C ASN A 131 18.85 -11.59 -7.29
N GLU A 132 20.08 -12.00 -7.51
CA GLU A 132 20.92 -12.52 -6.42
C GLU A 132 21.33 -11.44 -5.42
N LYS A 133 21.68 -10.25 -5.91
CA LYS A 133 22.07 -9.12 -5.04
C LYS A 133 20.92 -8.70 -4.15
N VAL A 134 19.72 -8.49 -4.75
CA VAL A 134 18.55 -8.05 -3.97
C VAL A 134 18.08 -9.10 -2.97
N ARG A 135 18.17 -10.41 -3.32
CA ARG A 135 17.89 -11.51 -2.38
C ARG A 135 18.86 -11.52 -1.21
N SER A 136 20.17 -11.38 -1.50
CA SER A 136 21.20 -11.36 -0.46
C SER A 136 20.99 -10.24 0.54
N ILE A 137 20.73 -9.02 0.06
CA ILE A 137 20.47 -7.86 0.94
C ILE A 137 19.18 -8.05 1.73
N ALA A 138 18.10 -8.55 1.09
CA ALA A 138 16.85 -8.86 1.79
C ALA A 138 17.10 -9.85 2.94
N LYS A 139 17.86 -10.91 2.68
CA LYS A 139 18.20 -11.92 3.70
C LYS A 139 18.98 -11.32 4.86
N GLN A 140 19.98 -10.50 4.58
CA GLN A 140 20.76 -9.83 5.64
C GLN A 140 19.88 -8.92 6.52
N LEU A 141 18.93 -8.18 5.92
CA LEU A 141 17.98 -7.37 6.66
C LEU A 141 17.03 -8.24 7.50
N GLN A 142 16.56 -9.38 6.95
CA GLN A 142 15.69 -10.32 7.66
C GLN A 142 16.40 -10.97 8.85
N GLU A 143 17.69 -11.30 8.72
CA GLU A 143 18.53 -11.81 9.81
C GLU A 143 18.72 -10.78 10.94
N LYS A 144 18.54 -9.50 10.65
CA LYS A 144 18.51 -8.40 11.63
C LYS A 144 17.10 -8.10 12.17
N GLY A 145 16.08 -8.90 11.80
CA GLY A 145 14.74 -8.80 12.29
C GLY A 145 13.80 -7.91 11.44
N PHE A 146 14.26 -7.41 10.28
CA PHE A 146 13.45 -6.58 9.40
C PHE A 146 12.85 -7.37 8.24
N ASP A 147 11.53 -7.55 8.22
CA ASP A 147 10.82 -8.29 7.17
C ASP A 147 10.71 -7.49 5.86
N VAL A 148 11.84 -7.22 5.21
CA VAL A 148 11.91 -6.55 3.92
C VAL A 148 11.84 -7.58 2.79
N LYS A 149 10.96 -7.37 1.82
CA LYS A 149 10.73 -8.32 0.73
C LYS A 149 11.46 -7.92 -0.55
N PRO A 150 12.22 -8.85 -1.17
CA PRO A 150 12.76 -8.65 -2.50
C PRO A 150 11.66 -8.84 -3.54
N ILE A 151 11.64 -7.99 -4.56
CA ILE A 151 10.82 -8.16 -5.75
C ILE A 151 11.77 -8.36 -6.93
N LEU A 152 11.60 -9.48 -7.60
CA LEU A 152 12.54 -10.05 -8.53
C LEU A 152 12.04 -9.94 -9.98
N SER A 153 12.95 -10.03 -10.92
CA SER A 153 12.60 -10.36 -12.30
C SER A 153 12.10 -11.83 -12.35
N PRO A 154 11.02 -12.15 -13.13
CA PRO A 154 10.31 -11.30 -14.08
C PRO A 154 9.10 -10.54 -13.53
N THR A 155 8.85 -10.54 -12.20
CA THR A 155 7.76 -9.73 -11.59
C THR A 155 7.95 -8.24 -11.87
N VAL A 156 9.20 -7.80 -11.93
CA VAL A 156 9.62 -6.48 -12.43
C VAL A 156 10.59 -6.70 -13.59
N PRO A 157 10.77 -5.72 -14.50
CA PRO A 157 11.78 -5.83 -15.56
C PRO A 157 13.18 -6.07 -14.99
N GLU A 158 14.02 -6.77 -15.75
CA GLU A 158 15.43 -6.95 -15.44
C GLU A 158 16.13 -5.59 -15.25
N GLY A 159 16.99 -5.50 -14.23
CA GLY A 159 17.61 -4.24 -13.80
C GLY A 159 16.72 -3.35 -12.95
N GLN A 160 15.48 -3.74 -12.71
CA GLN A 160 14.50 -3.02 -11.87
C GLN A 160 14.12 -3.80 -10.61
N GLU A 161 14.89 -4.82 -10.29
CA GLU A 161 14.72 -5.57 -9.05
C GLU A 161 14.85 -4.62 -7.85
N ARG A 162 14.09 -4.88 -6.80
CA ARG A 162 13.97 -3.93 -5.71
C ARG A 162 13.67 -4.57 -4.36
N LEU A 163 14.04 -3.88 -3.31
CA LEU A 163 13.49 -4.12 -1.98
C LEU A 163 12.21 -3.31 -1.78
N ARG A 164 11.17 -3.93 -1.22
CA ARG A 164 9.94 -3.26 -0.85
C ARG A 164 9.81 -3.17 0.66
N PHE A 165 9.78 -1.95 1.15
CA PHE A 165 9.48 -1.61 2.54
C PHE A 165 8.00 -1.24 2.64
N CYS A 166 7.30 -1.80 3.61
CA CYS A 166 5.91 -1.45 3.94
C CYS A 166 5.92 -0.83 5.33
N LEU A 167 5.61 0.46 5.41
CA LEU A 167 5.53 1.19 6.67
C LEU A 167 4.16 1.02 7.30
N HIS A 168 4.15 0.90 8.61
CA HIS A 168 2.94 0.77 9.42
C HIS A 168 2.95 1.80 10.55
N SER A 169 1.79 2.06 11.12
CA SER A 169 1.67 2.97 12.26
C SER A 169 2.37 2.45 13.53
N TYR A 170 2.56 1.15 13.65
CA TYR A 170 3.24 0.53 14.79
C TYR A 170 4.77 0.54 14.67
N ASN A 171 5.36 0.89 13.52
CA ASN A 171 6.80 1.04 13.42
C ASN A 171 7.26 2.26 14.21
N SER A 172 8.35 2.09 14.95
CA SER A 172 9.02 3.19 15.63
C SER A 172 9.99 3.93 14.70
N GLU A 173 10.24 5.21 14.99
CA GLU A 173 11.25 5.99 14.27
C GLU A 173 12.64 5.34 14.35
N LYS A 174 12.96 4.71 15.50
CA LYS A 174 14.23 4.00 15.70
C LYS A 174 14.37 2.82 14.73
N GLU A 175 13.35 1.97 14.59
CA GLU A 175 13.37 0.85 13.64
C GLU A 175 13.51 1.33 12.19
N ILE A 176 12.85 2.43 11.85
CA ILE A 176 12.92 3.04 10.52
C ILE A 176 14.36 3.52 10.23
N SER A 177 14.98 4.24 11.17
CA SER A 177 16.35 4.71 11.01
C SER A 177 17.34 3.55 10.95
N GLU A 178 17.16 2.53 11.80
CA GLU A 178 18.04 1.35 11.86
C GLU A 178 18.02 0.54 10.55
N VAL A 179 16.82 0.25 10.00
CA VAL A 179 16.72 -0.51 8.75
C VAL A 179 17.35 0.23 7.57
N LEU A 180 17.26 1.56 7.54
CA LEU A 180 17.88 2.37 6.48
C LEU A 180 19.40 2.48 6.63
N GLN A 181 19.91 2.54 7.86
CA GLN A 181 21.36 2.48 8.14
C GLN A 181 21.93 1.13 7.70
N LEU A 182 21.28 0.02 8.06
CA LEU A 182 21.67 -1.31 7.60
C LEU A 182 21.65 -1.42 6.08
N LEU A 183 20.59 -0.93 5.44
CA LEU A 183 20.50 -0.89 3.97
C LEU A 183 21.68 -0.13 3.37
N SER A 184 22.00 1.06 3.91
CA SER A 184 23.14 1.85 3.44
C SER A 184 24.44 1.05 3.53
N THR A 185 24.68 0.35 4.64
CA THR A 185 25.89 -0.49 4.85
C THR A 185 25.94 -1.69 3.90
N PHE A 186 24.79 -2.27 3.51
CA PHE A 186 24.79 -3.47 2.66
C PHE A 186 24.84 -3.16 1.16
N VAL A 187 24.55 -1.92 0.77
CA VAL A 187 24.55 -1.49 -0.64
C VAL A 187 25.87 -0.87 -1.06
N PHE A 188 26.54 -0.17 -0.15
CA PHE A 188 27.84 0.50 -0.36
C PHE A 188 28.96 -0.23 0.41
#